data_df1b5af9b944d4b627d49270739bc608
#
_entry.id   df1b5af9b944d4b627d49270739bc608
#
_cell.length_a   1.000
_cell.length_b   1.000
_cell.length_c   1.000
_cell.angle_alpha   90.00
_cell.angle_beta   90.00
_cell.angle_gamma   90.00
#
_symmetry.space_group_name_H-M   'P 1'
#
loop_
_entity.id
_entity.type
_entity.pdbx_description
1 polymer ?
#
loop_
_entity_poly.entity_id
_entity_poly.type
_entity_poly.pdbx_seq_one_letter_code
_entity_poly.pdbx_strand_id
1 'polypeptide(L)'
;MKQKRIALLLALILALSVCGCAADKPQTETAETTAAVENRTAAEGITVTEEELTQTAQWLMEQIPQPTYGSVGGEWAVFGLARSGVAVPKEYFESYGENVAAYTAEHGGVLHAKKYTEYSRVILAWTALGRDAADVGGFNLLIPLADFDQTVFQGINGPIFALLALDSGAYDIPENTAGTTQATRDGYVDYILNAELPDGGWSFAGGDPETDITAMALQALAKYRDRQDVADAVERGLTVLSQQQEENGGFVAYESESSESIAQVIVALTELGVSLTDSRLVKGGNTLVRRLLEFRTENGAFRHIPDGEEDVMATEQGFYALVAVSRAEQGKSTLYTMTET
;
A
#
# COMPACT_ATOMS: atom_id res chain seq x y z
N MET A 1 -6.96 8.18 42.40
CA MET A 1 -5.90 7.29 41.92
C MET A 1 -6.10 7.12 40.41
N LYS A 2 -5.27 7.82 39.63
CA LYS A 2 -5.40 7.85 38.17
C LYS A 2 -4.56 6.71 37.58
N GLN A 3 -5.20 5.69 37.01
CA GLN A 3 -4.52 4.66 36.23
C GLN A 3 -4.19 5.24 34.86
N LYS A 4 -2.90 5.43 34.60
CA LYS A 4 -2.36 5.74 33.28
C LYS A 4 -2.42 4.46 32.43
N ARG A 5 -3.24 4.47 31.40
CA ARG A 5 -3.18 3.46 30.32
C ARG A 5 -1.97 3.76 29.48
N ILE A 6 -1.03 2.83 29.46
CA ILE A 6 0.16 2.88 28.60
C ILE A 6 -0.27 2.41 27.22
N ALA A 7 -0.33 3.34 26.28
CA ALA A 7 -0.38 3.00 24.86
C ALA A 7 0.99 2.49 24.44
N LEU A 8 1.08 1.27 23.97
CA LEU A 8 2.31 0.68 23.45
C LEU A 8 2.50 1.17 22.00
N LEU A 9 3.16 2.31 21.86
CA LEU A 9 3.67 2.79 20.57
C LEU A 9 4.81 1.85 20.14
N LEU A 10 4.68 1.24 18.97
CA LEU A 10 5.82 0.73 18.24
C LEU A 10 6.61 1.93 17.71
N ALA A 11 7.48 2.48 18.54
CA ALA A 11 8.42 3.48 18.12
C ALA A 11 9.58 2.82 17.39
N LEU A 12 9.81 3.28 16.19
CA LEU A 12 11.05 3.13 15.43
C LEU A 12 12.21 3.70 16.26
N ILE A 13 13.27 2.94 16.42
CA ILE A 13 14.47 3.37 17.13
C ILE A 13 15.24 4.35 16.24
N LEU A 14 15.22 5.63 16.58
CA LEU A 14 16.16 6.61 16.06
C LEU A 14 17.44 6.55 16.89
N ALA A 15 18.55 6.21 16.27
CA ALA A 15 19.87 6.43 16.83
C ALA A 15 20.33 7.85 16.49
N LEU A 16 20.39 8.72 17.48
CA LEU A 16 21.01 10.04 17.40
C LEU A 16 22.53 9.92 17.42
N SER A 17 23.19 10.43 16.40
CA SER A 17 24.59 10.83 16.47
C SER A 17 24.70 12.30 16.10
N VAL A 18 24.93 13.13 17.08
CA VAL A 18 25.26 14.55 16.93
C VAL A 18 26.75 14.68 16.68
N CYS A 19 27.18 15.35 15.62
CA CYS A 19 28.33 16.25 15.65
C CYS A 19 28.29 17.24 14.50
N GLY A 20 28.31 18.52 14.83
CA GLY A 20 28.20 19.62 13.89
C GLY A 20 29.53 20.00 13.24
N CYS A 21 29.43 20.82 12.23
CA CYS A 21 30.17 22.08 12.04
C CYS A 21 29.76 22.72 10.72
N ALA A 22 29.49 24.01 10.79
CA ALA A 22 29.08 24.87 9.71
C ALA A 22 30.18 25.09 8.67
N ALA A 23 29.76 25.23 7.38
CA ALA A 23 30.42 26.12 6.42
C ALA A 23 29.45 26.48 5.27
N ASP A 24 29.20 27.76 5.11
CA ASP A 24 28.52 28.42 4.00
C ASP A 24 29.07 28.01 2.62
N LYS A 25 28.13 27.80 1.66
CA LYS A 25 28.26 28.29 0.27
C LYS A 25 27.06 27.86 -0.59
N PRO A 26 26.84 28.39 -1.83
CA PRO A 26 25.74 29.32 -2.09
C PRO A 26 24.61 28.71 -2.92
N GLN A 27 23.42 29.32 -2.77
CA GLN A 27 22.22 29.12 -3.59
C GLN A 27 22.51 29.34 -5.08
N THR A 28 22.33 28.29 -5.90
CA THR A 28 22.07 28.42 -7.36
C THR A 28 21.70 27.06 -7.98
N GLU A 29 20.70 26.32 -7.49
CA GLU A 29 20.23 25.11 -8.22
C GLU A 29 18.73 24.81 -8.09
N THR A 30 17.96 25.70 -7.47
CA THR A 30 16.52 25.45 -7.22
C THR A 30 15.58 25.93 -8.35
N ALA A 31 16.10 26.50 -9.44
CA ALA A 31 15.24 27.09 -10.47
C ALA A 31 14.89 26.16 -11.64
N GLU A 32 15.70 25.13 -11.93
CA GLU A 32 15.45 24.24 -13.08
C GLU A 32 14.48 23.09 -12.75
N THR A 33 14.52 22.56 -11.53
CA THR A 33 13.63 21.45 -11.13
C THR A 33 12.18 21.89 -10.99
N THR A 34 11.96 23.14 -10.50
CA THR A 34 10.62 23.74 -10.41
C THR A 34 10.01 24.03 -11.79
N ALA A 35 10.84 24.41 -12.77
CA ALA A 35 10.37 24.73 -14.12
C ALA A 35 9.92 23.49 -14.94
N ALA A 36 10.45 22.31 -14.64
CA ALA A 36 10.04 21.07 -15.30
C ALA A 36 8.67 20.56 -14.78
N VAL A 37 8.33 20.86 -13.53
CA VAL A 37 7.04 20.50 -12.92
C VAL A 37 5.94 21.51 -13.32
N GLU A 38 6.27 22.79 -13.44
CA GLU A 38 5.29 23.85 -13.78
C GLU A 38 4.72 23.78 -15.21
N ASN A 39 5.33 23.00 -16.11
CA ASN A 39 4.89 22.90 -17.51
C ASN A 39 3.94 21.73 -17.81
N ARG A 40 3.57 20.90 -16.82
CA ARG A 40 2.55 19.88 -17.03
C ARG A 40 1.15 20.49 -17.00
N THR A 41 0.36 20.32 -18.07
CA THR A 41 -1.06 20.71 -18.09
C THR A 41 -1.85 19.84 -17.11
N ALA A 42 -3.04 20.26 -16.69
CA ALA A 42 -3.88 19.45 -15.78
C ALA A 42 -4.19 18.05 -16.31
N ALA A 43 -4.19 17.85 -17.64
CA ALA A 43 -4.33 16.52 -18.27
C ALA A 43 -3.03 15.71 -18.22
N GLU A 44 -1.86 16.37 -18.26
CA GLU A 44 -0.54 15.72 -18.12
C GLU A 44 -0.24 15.34 -16.67
N GLY A 45 -0.88 15.98 -15.69
CA GLY A 45 -0.66 15.76 -14.27
C GLY A 45 -1.25 14.47 -13.69
N ILE A 46 -1.83 13.60 -14.52
CA ILE A 46 -2.34 12.27 -14.12
C ILE A 46 -1.60 11.12 -14.81
N THR A 47 -0.72 11.43 -15.76
CA THR A 47 -0.01 10.41 -16.56
C THR A 47 1.32 10.07 -15.91
N VAL A 48 1.58 8.76 -15.82
CA VAL A 48 2.86 8.21 -15.37
C VAL A 48 3.65 7.73 -16.59
N THR A 49 4.86 8.25 -16.75
CA THR A 49 5.72 7.90 -17.87
C THR A 49 6.42 6.54 -17.65
N GLU A 50 6.79 5.88 -18.74
CA GLU A 50 7.61 4.66 -18.69
C GLU A 50 8.98 4.92 -18.04
N GLU A 51 9.53 6.14 -18.22
CA GLU A 51 10.79 6.54 -17.59
C GLU A 51 10.66 6.61 -16.08
N GLU A 52 9.60 7.25 -15.54
CA GLU A 52 9.33 7.33 -14.10
C GLU A 52 9.21 5.93 -13.47
N LEU A 53 8.49 5.02 -14.12
CA LEU A 53 8.38 3.64 -13.67
C LEU A 53 9.73 2.91 -13.70
N THR A 54 10.48 3.05 -14.80
CA THR A 54 11.74 2.33 -14.99
C THR A 54 12.80 2.81 -14.01
N GLN A 55 12.95 4.11 -13.81
CA GLN A 55 13.92 4.67 -12.86
C GLN A 55 13.61 4.25 -11.42
N THR A 56 12.33 4.29 -11.01
CA THR A 56 11.94 3.87 -9.66
C THR A 56 12.13 2.37 -9.46
N ALA A 57 11.81 1.55 -10.48
CA ALA A 57 12.07 0.11 -10.45
C ALA A 57 13.58 -0.21 -10.33
N GLN A 58 14.42 0.51 -11.07
CA GLN A 58 15.87 0.36 -11.00
C GLN A 58 16.40 0.72 -9.61
N TRP A 59 15.98 1.84 -9.07
CA TRP A 59 16.35 2.24 -7.71
C TRP A 59 15.98 1.18 -6.68
N LEU A 60 14.75 0.65 -6.73
CA LEU A 60 14.31 -0.42 -5.82
C LEU A 60 15.20 -1.66 -5.94
N MET A 61 15.52 -2.11 -7.15
CA MET A 61 16.38 -3.28 -7.35
C MET A 61 17.83 -3.04 -6.87
N GLU A 62 18.33 -1.80 -6.95
CA GLU A 62 19.64 -1.41 -6.43
C GLU A 62 19.67 -1.39 -4.90
N GLN A 63 18.62 -0.86 -4.26
CA GLN A 63 18.54 -0.84 -2.80
C GLN A 63 18.22 -2.21 -2.20
N ILE A 64 17.51 -3.05 -2.95
CA ILE A 64 17.02 -4.37 -2.50
C ILE A 64 17.53 -5.42 -3.50
N PRO A 65 18.87 -5.67 -3.59
CA PRO A 65 19.40 -6.60 -4.59
C PRO A 65 19.04 -8.06 -4.32
N GLN A 66 18.64 -8.39 -3.12
CA GLN A 66 18.24 -9.74 -2.71
C GLN A 66 16.95 -9.65 -1.87
N PRO A 67 15.77 -9.58 -2.51
CA PRO A 67 14.52 -9.49 -1.78
C PRO A 67 14.26 -10.77 -0.97
N THR A 68 13.69 -10.60 0.21
CA THR A 68 13.41 -11.69 1.13
C THR A 68 12.06 -11.48 1.82
N TYR A 69 11.69 -12.41 2.72
CA TYR A 69 10.54 -12.23 3.59
C TYR A 69 10.67 -10.96 4.44
N GLY A 70 9.70 -10.08 4.34
CA GLY A 70 9.64 -8.83 5.09
C GLY A 70 8.84 -7.73 4.37
N SER A 71 8.20 -6.86 5.13
CA SER A 71 7.38 -5.77 4.57
C SER A 71 8.23 -4.82 3.73
N VAL A 72 9.23 -4.22 4.35
CA VAL A 72 10.18 -3.31 3.67
C VAL A 72 11.37 -4.12 3.17
N GLY A 73 11.70 -3.96 1.92
CA GLY A 73 12.78 -4.71 1.27
C GLY A 73 12.39 -6.13 0.85
N GLY A 74 11.10 -6.44 0.81
CA GLY A 74 10.58 -7.75 0.46
C GLY A 74 9.31 -7.69 -0.38
N GLU A 75 8.18 -8.06 0.23
CA GLU A 75 6.94 -8.31 -0.50
C GLU A 75 6.45 -7.10 -1.30
N TRP A 76 6.51 -5.87 -0.75
CA TRP A 76 5.97 -4.70 -1.47
C TRP A 76 6.81 -4.32 -2.69
N ALA A 77 8.14 -4.41 -2.59
CA ALA A 77 9.02 -4.21 -3.74
C ALA A 77 8.73 -5.24 -4.84
N VAL A 78 8.70 -6.53 -4.48
CA VAL A 78 8.43 -7.63 -5.42
C VAL A 78 7.05 -7.50 -6.04
N PHE A 79 6.03 -7.20 -5.24
CA PHE A 79 4.66 -6.99 -5.70
C PHE A 79 4.57 -5.85 -6.74
N GLY A 80 5.12 -4.67 -6.40
CA GLY A 80 5.15 -3.54 -7.31
C GLY A 80 5.89 -3.85 -8.61
N LEU A 81 7.08 -4.44 -8.52
CA LEU A 81 7.90 -4.82 -9.68
C LEU A 81 7.20 -5.84 -10.58
N ALA A 82 6.58 -6.87 -10.00
CA ALA A 82 5.86 -7.89 -10.77
C ALA A 82 4.61 -7.34 -11.49
N ARG A 83 3.96 -6.32 -10.92
CA ARG A 83 2.77 -5.70 -11.50
C ARG A 83 3.08 -4.56 -12.49
N SER A 84 4.32 -4.05 -12.50
CA SER A 84 4.71 -2.84 -13.24
C SER A 84 4.75 -3.00 -14.76
N GLY A 85 5.11 -4.18 -15.25
CA GLY A 85 5.45 -4.40 -16.66
C GLY A 85 6.86 -3.90 -17.04
N VAL A 86 7.63 -3.34 -16.10
CA VAL A 86 9.04 -3.01 -16.30
C VAL A 86 9.87 -4.29 -16.42
N ALA A 87 10.93 -4.27 -17.22
CA ALA A 87 11.83 -5.40 -17.34
C ALA A 87 12.61 -5.61 -16.03
N VAL A 88 12.32 -6.70 -15.34
CA VAL A 88 13.02 -7.12 -14.11
C VAL A 88 13.77 -8.41 -14.40
N PRO A 89 15.04 -8.56 -13.98
CA PRO A 89 15.77 -9.82 -14.12
C PRO A 89 15.02 -10.98 -13.48
N LYS A 90 14.89 -12.10 -14.20
CA LYS A 90 14.17 -13.28 -13.72
C LYS A 90 14.72 -13.80 -12.39
N GLU A 91 16.04 -13.74 -12.26
CA GLU A 91 16.80 -14.15 -11.09
C GLU A 91 16.41 -13.36 -9.82
N TYR A 92 15.97 -12.11 -9.99
CA TYR A 92 15.49 -11.28 -8.88
C TYR A 92 14.23 -11.90 -8.24
N PHE A 93 13.24 -12.27 -9.06
CA PHE A 93 12.02 -12.92 -8.60
C PHE A 93 12.23 -14.36 -8.13
N GLU A 94 13.19 -15.08 -8.76
CA GLU A 94 13.57 -16.43 -8.34
C GLU A 94 14.21 -16.39 -6.95
N SER A 95 15.13 -15.45 -6.70
CA SER A 95 15.78 -15.26 -5.40
C SER A 95 14.75 -14.97 -4.30
N TYR A 96 13.80 -14.05 -4.54
CA TYR A 96 12.70 -13.82 -3.59
C TYR A 96 11.93 -15.10 -3.30
N GLY A 97 11.54 -15.82 -4.35
CA GLY A 97 10.76 -17.05 -4.19
C GLY A 97 11.50 -18.13 -3.41
N GLU A 98 12.79 -18.31 -3.65
CA GLU A 98 13.63 -19.26 -2.91
C GLU A 98 13.75 -18.85 -1.43
N ASN A 99 14.02 -17.55 -1.16
CA ASN A 99 14.15 -17.03 0.19
C ASN A 99 12.85 -17.19 1.00
N VAL A 100 11.71 -16.83 0.41
CA VAL A 100 10.40 -16.94 1.08
C VAL A 100 9.98 -18.40 1.29
N ALA A 101 10.19 -19.27 0.28
CA ALA A 101 9.91 -20.69 0.41
C ALA A 101 10.77 -21.33 1.50
N ALA A 102 12.07 -21.02 1.56
CA ALA A 102 12.97 -21.49 2.59
C ALA A 102 12.55 -21.00 3.98
N TYR A 103 12.26 -19.70 4.11
CA TYR A 103 11.77 -19.12 5.36
C TYR A 103 10.49 -19.81 5.84
N THR A 104 9.52 -19.99 4.94
CA THR A 104 8.23 -20.64 5.26
C THR A 104 8.44 -22.09 5.71
N ALA A 105 9.30 -22.83 5.02
CA ALA A 105 9.60 -24.22 5.37
C ALA A 105 10.33 -24.34 6.73
N GLU A 106 11.32 -23.46 6.98
CA GLU A 106 12.05 -23.42 8.25
C GLU A 106 11.13 -23.14 9.45
N HIS A 107 10.09 -22.32 9.24
CA HIS A 107 9.12 -21.96 10.29
C HIS A 107 7.87 -22.84 10.28
N GLY A 108 7.86 -23.96 9.55
CA GLY A 108 6.74 -24.90 9.52
C GLY A 108 5.43 -24.29 9.01
N GLY A 109 5.51 -23.31 8.09
CA GLY A 109 4.36 -22.58 7.54
C GLY A 109 3.84 -21.44 8.41
N VAL A 110 4.47 -21.17 9.57
CA VAL A 110 4.04 -20.10 10.48
C VAL A 110 4.85 -18.84 10.25
N LEU A 111 4.31 -17.90 9.47
CA LEU A 111 4.97 -16.62 9.21
C LEU A 111 4.95 -15.72 10.44
N HIS A 112 3.82 -15.66 11.13
CA HIS A 112 3.69 -14.95 12.39
C HIS A 112 2.53 -15.49 13.24
N ALA A 113 2.72 -15.58 14.56
CA ALA A 113 1.71 -16.15 15.47
C ALA A 113 0.46 -15.30 15.67
N LYS A 114 0.51 -13.98 15.37
CA LYS A 114 -0.57 -13.02 15.64
C LYS A 114 -0.81 -12.01 14.53
N LYS A 115 0.16 -11.79 13.64
CA LYS A 115 0.06 -10.79 12.56
C LYS A 115 -0.28 -11.50 11.26
N TYR A 116 -1.56 -11.70 11.00
CA TYR A 116 -2.02 -12.43 9.82
C TYR A 116 -1.93 -11.61 8.53
N THR A 117 -1.71 -10.30 8.63
CA THR A 117 -1.29 -9.47 7.50
C THR A 117 0.05 -9.92 6.89
N GLU A 118 0.91 -10.64 7.65
CA GLU A 118 2.13 -11.23 7.11
C GLU A 118 1.82 -12.30 6.03
N TYR A 119 0.82 -13.15 6.28
CA TYR A 119 0.37 -14.12 5.28
C TYR A 119 -0.22 -13.43 4.06
N SER A 120 -1.10 -12.46 4.27
CA SER A 120 -1.76 -11.72 3.20
C SER A 120 -0.74 -11.06 2.27
N ARG A 121 0.30 -10.44 2.83
CA ARG A 121 1.34 -9.76 2.08
C ARG A 121 2.17 -10.73 1.23
N VAL A 122 2.58 -11.87 1.79
CA VAL A 122 3.28 -12.92 1.05
C VAL A 122 2.39 -13.48 -0.06
N ILE A 123 1.09 -13.74 0.21
CA ILE A 123 0.13 -14.19 -0.80
C ILE A 123 0.06 -13.21 -1.97
N LEU A 124 -0.04 -11.90 -1.69
CA LEU A 124 -0.09 -10.86 -2.74
C LEU A 124 1.16 -10.89 -3.63
N ALA A 125 2.35 -10.89 -3.05
CA ALA A 125 3.60 -10.94 -3.80
C ALA A 125 3.75 -12.26 -4.57
N TRP A 126 3.39 -13.38 -3.95
CA TRP A 126 3.46 -14.71 -4.56
C TRP A 126 2.51 -14.85 -5.76
N THR A 127 1.28 -14.36 -5.61
CA THR A 127 0.27 -14.31 -6.68
C THR A 127 0.72 -13.40 -7.83
N ALA A 128 1.33 -12.25 -7.53
CA ALA A 128 1.86 -11.35 -8.55
C ALA A 128 2.97 -11.98 -9.39
N LEU A 129 3.69 -12.96 -8.84
CA LEU A 129 4.68 -13.77 -9.57
C LEU A 129 4.06 -14.92 -10.36
N GLY A 130 2.72 -15.07 -10.37
CA GLY A 130 2.02 -16.18 -11.01
C GLY A 130 2.24 -17.52 -10.31
N ARG A 131 2.57 -17.51 -9.01
CA ARG A 131 2.81 -18.71 -8.19
C ARG A 131 1.59 -19.04 -7.34
N ASP A 132 1.43 -20.32 -6.98
CA ASP A 132 0.31 -20.79 -6.18
C ASP A 132 0.54 -20.53 -4.67
N ALA A 133 -0.31 -19.69 -4.06
CA ALA A 133 -0.25 -19.40 -2.63
C ALA A 133 -0.65 -20.60 -1.74
N ALA A 134 -1.24 -21.65 -2.32
CA ALA A 134 -1.50 -22.90 -1.63
C ALA A 134 -0.25 -23.79 -1.52
N ASP A 135 0.87 -23.41 -2.16
CA ASP A 135 2.16 -24.10 -2.07
C ASP A 135 3.34 -23.13 -1.99
N VAL A 136 3.62 -22.65 -0.79
CA VAL A 136 4.78 -21.80 -0.49
C VAL A 136 5.73 -22.59 0.41
N GLY A 137 6.79 -23.13 -0.16
CA GLY A 137 7.73 -23.98 0.59
C GLY A 137 7.10 -25.25 1.15
N GLY A 138 6.06 -25.78 0.50
CA GLY A 138 5.29 -26.96 0.93
C GLY A 138 4.14 -26.65 1.90
N PHE A 139 3.79 -25.38 2.10
CA PHE A 139 2.73 -24.95 3.01
C PHE A 139 1.68 -24.11 2.29
N ASN A 140 0.40 -24.32 2.62
CA ASN A 140 -0.71 -23.55 2.12
C ASN A 140 -0.92 -22.29 3.00
N LEU A 141 -0.52 -21.13 2.50
CA LEU A 141 -0.63 -19.85 3.23
C LEU A 141 -2.06 -19.25 3.23
N LEU A 142 -3.02 -19.86 2.52
CA LEU A 142 -4.42 -19.49 2.60
C LEU A 142 -5.11 -20.01 3.88
N ILE A 143 -4.60 -21.11 4.46
CA ILE A 143 -5.19 -21.71 5.66
C ILE A 143 -5.28 -20.74 6.84
N PRO A 144 -4.25 -19.95 7.19
CA PRO A 144 -4.36 -18.96 8.26
C PRO A 144 -5.49 -17.96 8.04
N LEU A 145 -5.76 -17.54 6.79
CA LEU A 145 -6.83 -16.62 6.46
C LEU A 145 -8.24 -17.25 6.55
N ALA A 146 -8.35 -18.54 6.81
CA ALA A 146 -9.61 -19.20 7.13
C ALA A 146 -10.02 -19.05 8.60
N ASP A 147 -9.10 -18.64 9.47
CA ASP A 147 -9.35 -18.35 10.88
C ASP A 147 -9.74 -16.88 11.06
N PHE A 148 -11.04 -16.64 11.18
CA PHE A 148 -11.58 -15.29 11.33
C PHE A 148 -11.05 -14.61 12.61
N ASP A 149 -11.08 -15.32 13.74
CA ASP A 149 -10.75 -14.74 15.04
C ASP A 149 -9.27 -14.28 15.11
N GLN A 150 -8.37 -15.08 14.51
CA GLN A 150 -6.95 -14.73 14.44
C GLN A 150 -6.70 -13.61 13.42
N THR A 151 -7.41 -13.62 12.29
CA THR A 151 -7.25 -12.57 11.27
C THR A 151 -7.65 -11.21 11.82
N VAL A 152 -8.79 -11.11 12.51
CA VAL A 152 -9.26 -9.84 13.07
C VAL A 152 -8.55 -9.42 14.36
N PHE A 153 -7.67 -10.27 14.91
CA PHE A 153 -6.90 -9.96 16.12
C PHE A 153 -6.05 -8.69 16.00
N GLN A 154 -5.59 -8.36 14.79
CA GLN A 154 -4.87 -7.13 14.47
C GLN A 154 -5.77 -5.90 14.24
N GLY A 155 -7.06 -5.97 14.56
CA GLY A 155 -8.03 -4.95 14.21
C GLY A 155 -8.32 -4.95 12.71
N ILE A 156 -8.70 -3.79 12.19
CA ILE A 156 -9.22 -3.64 10.82
C ILE A 156 -8.23 -4.04 9.72
N ASN A 157 -6.93 -3.90 9.93
CA ASN A 157 -5.91 -4.29 8.93
C ASN A 157 -5.97 -5.78 8.58
N GLY A 158 -6.34 -6.65 9.55
CA GLY A 158 -6.49 -8.08 9.30
C GLY A 158 -7.47 -8.39 8.16
N PRO A 159 -8.76 -8.07 8.29
CA PRO A 159 -9.75 -8.34 7.25
C PRO A 159 -9.51 -7.55 5.95
N ILE A 160 -8.98 -6.33 6.00
CA ILE A 160 -8.62 -5.56 4.80
C ILE A 160 -7.62 -6.36 3.95
N PHE A 161 -6.47 -6.72 4.53
CA PHE A 161 -5.44 -7.42 3.78
C PHE A 161 -5.81 -8.87 3.46
N ALA A 162 -6.65 -9.53 4.28
CA ALA A 162 -7.18 -10.85 3.96
C ALA A 162 -8.05 -10.82 2.69
N LEU A 163 -8.96 -9.84 2.56
CA LEU A 163 -9.77 -9.69 1.35
C LEU A 163 -8.88 -9.40 0.13
N LEU A 164 -7.95 -8.45 0.22
CA LEU A 164 -7.04 -8.13 -0.88
C LEU A 164 -6.26 -9.37 -1.33
N ALA A 165 -5.73 -10.16 -0.39
CA ALA A 165 -4.98 -11.37 -0.69
C ALA A 165 -5.85 -12.48 -1.32
N LEU A 166 -7.01 -12.76 -0.73
CA LEU A 166 -7.94 -13.80 -1.22
C LEU A 166 -8.51 -13.45 -2.59
N ASP A 167 -8.80 -12.17 -2.83
CA ASP A 167 -9.39 -11.70 -4.07
C ASP A 167 -8.38 -11.51 -5.19
N SER A 168 -7.09 -11.39 -4.86
CA SER A 168 -6.03 -11.17 -5.84
C SER A 168 -5.92 -12.29 -6.86
N GLY A 169 -6.02 -13.55 -6.42
CA GLY A 169 -6.02 -14.75 -7.23
C GLY A 169 -7.38 -15.45 -7.28
N ALA A 170 -8.46 -14.83 -6.80
CA ALA A 170 -9.79 -15.44 -6.64
C ALA A 170 -9.73 -16.78 -5.85
N TYR A 171 -8.93 -16.80 -4.79
CA TYR A 171 -8.71 -18.01 -3.99
C TYR A 171 -9.96 -18.39 -3.19
N ASP A 172 -10.28 -19.68 -3.16
CA ASP A 172 -11.23 -20.22 -2.19
C ASP A 172 -10.66 -20.14 -0.77
N ILE A 173 -11.50 -19.79 0.20
CA ILE A 173 -11.12 -19.84 1.61
C ILE A 173 -11.15 -21.30 2.05
N PRO A 174 -10.01 -21.87 2.53
CA PRO A 174 -9.98 -23.24 3.02
C PRO A 174 -10.91 -23.47 4.22
N GLU A 175 -11.19 -24.73 4.55
CA GLU A 175 -11.87 -25.10 5.80
C GLU A 175 -10.96 -24.76 7.00
N ASN A 176 -11.53 -24.06 7.98
CA ASN A 176 -10.84 -23.78 9.24
C ASN A 176 -10.88 -25.02 10.15
N THR A 177 -9.74 -25.68 10.28
CA THR A 177 -9.61 -26.86 11.14
C THR A 177 -9.14 -26.55 12.56
N ALA A 178 -8.89 -25.27 12.88
CA ALA A 178 -8.40 -24.84 14.19
C ALA A 178 -9.49 -24.83 15.30
N GLY A 179 -10.76 -25.00 14.93
CA GLY A 179 -11.89 -25.00 15.89
C GLY A 179 -12.34 -23.61 16.33
N THR A 180 -11.84 -22.56 15.65
CA THR A 180 -12.27 -21.17 15.79
C THR A 180 -13.34 -20.81 14.74
N THR A 181 -13.71 -19.54 14.63
CA THR A 181 -14.72 -19.10 13.66
C THR A 181 -14.21 -19.26 12.22
N GLN A 182 -14.96 -19.95 11.35
CA GLN A 182 -14.68 -20.02 9.92
C GLN A 182 -14.80 -18.64 9.29
N ALA A 183 -13.75 -18.20 8.63
CA ALA A 183 -13.80 -16.95 7.87
C ALA A 183 -14.63 -17.11 6.59
N THR A 184 -15.30 -16.02 6.21
CA THR A 184 -15.94 -15.84 4.91
C THR A 184 -15.64 -14.43 4.40
N ARG A 185 -15.75 -14.22 3.09
CA ARG A 185 -15.63 -12.88 2.52
C ARG A 185 -16.64 -11.90 3.09
N ASP A 186 -17.90 -12.32 3.19
CA ASP A 186 -18.95 -11.50 3.81
C ASP A 186 -18.61 -11.16 5.27
N GLY A 187 -18.08 -12.12 6.05
CA GLY A 187 -17.64 -11.87 7.42
C GLY A 187 -16.55 -10.81 7.53
N TYR A 188 -15.59 -10.82 6.61
CA TYR A 188 -14.55 -9.79 6.55
C TYR A 188 -15.09 -8.43 6.10
N VAL A 189 -15.97 -8.40 5.08
CA VAL A 189 -16.66 -7.18 4.65
C VAL A 189 -17.48 -6.60 5.79
N ASP A 190 -18.28 -7.42 6.47
CA ASP A 190 -19.11 -6.97 7.60
C ASP A 190 -18.25 -6.43 8.76
N TYR A 191 -17.09 -7.03 9.03
CA TYR A 191 -16.16 -6.51 10.04
C TYR A 191 -15.66 -5.11 9.67
N ILE A 192 -15.28 -4.88 8.41
CA ILE A 192 -14.83 -3.57 7.93
C ILE A 192 -15.98 -2.55 8.02
N LEU A 193 -17.18 -2.90 7.57
CA LEU A 193 -18.35 -2.01 7.68
C LEU A 193 -18.69 -1.68 9.12
N ASN A 194 -18.65 -2.65 10.03
CA ASN A 194 -18.93 -2.42 11.46
C ASN A 194 -17.85 -1.58 12.17
N ALA A 195 -16.65 -1.47 11.59
CA ALA A 195 -15.56 -0.64 12.08
C ALA A 195 -15.60 0.79 11.50
N GLU A 196 -16.51 1.09 10.58
CA GLU A 196 -16.70 2.45 10.06
C GLU A 196 -17.05 3.42 11.17
N LEU A 197 -16.43 4.60 11.14
CA LEU A 197 -16.70 5.66 12.12
C LEU A 197 -18.05 6.35 11.83
N PRO A 198 -18.69 6.96 12.84
CA PRO A 198 -20.04 7.54 12.69
C PRO A 198 -20.16 8.58 11.56
N ASP A 199 -19.09 9.35 11.31
CA ASP A 199 -19.07 10.37 10.26
C ASP A 199 -18.41 9.86 8.96
N GLY A 200 -18.18 8.55 8.86
CA GLY A 200 -17.55 7.87 7.75
C GLY A 200 -16.02 7.69 7.92
N GLY A 201 -15.43 6.87 7.04
CA GLY A 201 -14.03 6.53 7.08
C GLY A 201 -13.66 5.57 8.21
N TRP A 202 -12.39 5.26 8.33
CA TRP A 202 -11.87 4.25 9.26
C TRP A 202 -10.60 4.71 9.95
N SER A 203 -10.35 4.15 11.13
CA SER A 203 -9.10 4.33 11.84
C SER A 203 -8.63 3.01 12.48
N PHE A 204 -7.33 2.92 12.76
CA PHE A 204 -6.77 1.72 13.38
C PHE A 204 -7.15 1.58 14.86
N ALA A 205 -7.14 2.68 15.60
CA ALA A 205 -7.33 2.68 17.05
C ALA A 205 -8.65 3.33 17.53
N GLY A 206 -9.51 3.76 16.61
CA GLY A 206 -10.66 4.62 16.89
C GLY A 206 -10.26 6.10 17.01
N GLY A 207 -11.22 6.97 17.15
CA GLY A 207 -11.03 8.43 17.14
C GLY A 207 -11.37 9.02 15.76
N ASP A 208 -10.53 9.92 15.27
CA ASP A 208 -10.73 10.52 13.95
C ASP A 208 -10.34 9.54 12.83
N PRO A 209 -10.95 9.63 11.63
CA PRO A 209 -10.59 8.78 10.51
C PRO A 209 -9.16 9.06 10.05
N GLU A 210 -8.39 7.99 9.80
CA GLU A 210 -7.04 8.04 9.28
C GLU A 210 -7.07 7.85 7.76
N THR A 211 -6.36 8.69 7.02
CA THR A 211 -6.30 8.65 5.54
C THR A 211 -5.90 7.27 5.03
N ASP A 212 -4.81 6.70 5.57
CA ASP A 212 -4.27 5.41 5.12
C ASP A 212 -5.25 4.27 5.37
N ILE A 213 -5.82 4.21 6.59
CA ILE A 213 -6.77 3.15 6.95
C ILE A 213 -8.05 3.27 6.13
N THR A 214 -8.54 4.51 5.93
CA THR A 214 -9.70 4.76 5.08
C THR A 214 -9.44 4.32 3.65
N ALA A 215 -8.31 4.70 3.07
CA ALA A 215 -7.95 4.31 1.72
C ALA A 215 -7.78 2.79 1.57
N MET A 216 -7.11 2.12 2.50
CA MET A 216 -6.95 0.66 2.49
C MET A 216 -8.29 -0.08 2.65
N ALA A 217 -9.21 0.42 3.49
CA ALA A 217 -10.57 -0.14 3.60
C ALA A 217 -11.31 -0.01 2.25
N LEU A 218 -11.22 1.14 1.59
CA LEU A 218 -11.81 1.36 0.26
C LEU A 218 -11.23 0.41 -0.80
N GLN A 219 -9.92 0.14 -0.77
CA GLN A 219 -9.28 -0.85 -1.66
C GLN A 219 -9.90 -2.24 -1.48
N ALA A 220 -10.05 -2.70 -0.25
CA ALA A 220 -10.61 -4.01 0.05
C ALA A 220 -12.10 -4.11 -0.30
N LEU A 221 -12.87 -3.04 -0.11
CA LEU A 221 -14.30 -2.98 -0.38
C LEU A 221 -14.63 -2.82 -1.87
N ALA A 222 -13.66 -2.50 -2.73
CA ALA A 222 -13.89 -2.14 -4.12
C ALA A 222 -14.65 -3.22 -4.92
N LYS A 223 -14.42 -4.49 -4.66
CA LYS A 223 -15.07 -5.63 -5.34
C LYS A 223 -16.47 -5.96 -4.81
N TYR A 224 -16.90 -5.33 -3.71
CA TYR A 224 -18.17 -5.67 -3.01
C TYR A 224 -19.22 -4.59 -3.15
N ARG A 225 -19.04 -3.61 -4.05
CA ARG A 225 -19.96 -2.47 -4.25
C ARG A 225 -21.34 -2.83 -4.83
N ASP A 226 -21.55 -4.07 -5.24
CA ASP A 226 -22.87 -4.58 -5.56
C ASP A 226 -23.78 -4.67 -4.31
N ARG A 227 -23.20 -4.73 -3.12
CA ARG A 227 -23.88 -4.55 -1.84
C ARG A 227 -24.12 -3.06 -1.60
N GLN A 228 -25.37 -2.67 -1.37
CA GLN A 228 -25.73 -1.25 -1.18
C GLN A 228 -25.05 -0.63 0.05
N ASP A 229 -24.96 -1.36 1.16
CA ASP A 229 -24.29 -0.91 2.38
C ASP A 229 -22.78 -0.64 2.14
N VAL A 230 -22.12 -1.46 1.34
CA VAL A 230 -20.72 -1.25 0.91
C VAL A 230 -20.63 -0.02 0.01
N ALA A 231 -21.52 0.12 -0.98
CA ALA A 231 -21.50 1.29 -1.88
C ALA A 231 -21.67 2.60 -1.10
N ASP A 232 -22.58 2.60 -0.12
CA ASP A 232 -22.84 3.77 0.73
C ASP A 232 -21.62 4.09 1.62
N ALA A 233 -20.96 3.08 2.20
CA ALA A 233 -19.74 3.25 3.00
C ALA A 233 -18.57 3.77 2.15
N VAL A 234 -18.42 3.27 0.91
CA VAL A 234 -17.40 3.76 -0.04
C VAL A 234 -17.60 5.25 -0.32
N GLU A 235 -18.83 5.71 -0.59
CA GLU A 235 -19.09 7.13 -0.84
C GLU A 235 -18.83 8.01 0.40
N ARG A 236 -19.12 7.53 1.62
CA ARG A 236 -18.74 8.24 2.84
C ARG A 236 -17.22 8.29 3.01
N GLY A 237 -16.51 7.19 2.78
CA GLY A 237 -15.04 7.15 2.83
C GLY A 237 -14.39 8.10 1.82
N LEU A 238 -14.88 8.17 0.57
CA LEU A 238 -14.41 9.12 -0.43
C LEU A 238 -14.67 10.58 0.00
N THR A 239 -15.80 10.83 0.67
CA THR A 239 -16.11 12.16 1.21
C THR A 239 -15.13 12.55 2.31
N VAL A 240 -14.80 11.63 3.22
CA VAL A 240 -13.79 11.84 4.27
C VAL A 240 -12.43 12.14 3.68
N LEU A 241 -11.96 11.35 2.71
CA LEU A 241 -10.69 11.61 2.02
C LEU A 241 -10.67 12.99 1.35
N SER A 242 -11.78 13.37 0.70
CA SER A 242 -11.91 14.71 0.11
C SER A 242 -11.82 15.85 1.14
N GLN A 243 -12.33 15.65 2.33
CA GLN A 243 -12.29 16.64 3.43
C GLN A 243 -10.92 16.73 4.08
N GLN A 244 -10.18 15.61 4.14
CA GLN A 244 -8.83 15.55 4.72
C GLN A 244 -7.74 16.03 3.77
N GLN A 245 -8.04 16.10 2.47
CA GLN A 245 -7.08 16.50 1.47
C GLN A 245 -6.75 17.99 1.57
N GLU A 246 -5.45 18.31 1.64
CA GLU A 246 -4.92 19.66 1.68
C GLU A 246 -5.03 20.36 0.31
N GLU A 247 -4.97 21.71 0.30
CA GLU A 247 -5.06 22.51 -0.91
C GLU A 247 -3.94 22.23 -1.94
N ASN A 248 -2.81 21.72 -1.51
CA ASN A 248 -1.71 21.26 -2.38
C ASN A 248 -1.93 19.88 -2.99
N GLY A 249 -3.03 19.20 -2.65
CA GLY A 249 -3.39 17.85 -3.12
C GLY A 249 -2.88 16.71 -2.26
N GLY A 250 -2.13 16.99 -1.19
CA GLY A 250 -1.57 15.99 -0.27
C GLY A 250 -2.46 15.65 0.92
N PHE A 251 -1.91 14.84 1.82
CA PHE A 251 -2.54 14.43 3.08
C PHE A 251 -1.54 14.53 4.22
N VAL A 252 -2.00 15.05 5.35
CA VAL A 252 -1.19 15.10 6.58
C VAL A 252 -1.46 13.87 7.43
N ALA A 253 -0.41 13.16 7.78
CA ALA A 253 -0.41 12.07 8.75
C ALA A 253 0.63 12.36 9.85
N TYR A 254 0.24 12.24 11.12
CA TYR A 254 1.15 12.48 12.26
C TYR A 254 1.94 13.80 12.20
N GLU A 255 1.26 14.90 11.90
CA GLU A 255 1.81 16.28 11.84
C GLU A 255 2.67 16.58 10.59
N SER A 256 2.85 15.64 9.68
CA SER A 256 3.60 15.84 8.42
C SER A 256 2.81 15.33 7.23
N GLU A 257 3.02 15.94 6.08
CA GLU A 257 2.51 15.40 4.83
C GLU A 257 3.28 14.12 4.47
N SER A 258 2.58 13.10 4.00
CA SER A 258 3.12 11.77 3.74
C SER A 258 2.86 11.35 2.29
N SER A 259 3.90 10.90 1.60
CA SER A 259 3.79 10.31 0.27
C SER A 259 3.01 9.00 0.28
N GLU A 260 3.13 8.21 1.35
CA GLU A 260 2.43 6.95 1.52
C GLU A 260 0.92 7.15 1.60
N SER A 261 0.46 8.18 2.31
CA SER A 261 -0.96 8.51 2.38
C SER A 261 -1.53 8.85 1.00
N ILE A 262 -0.79 9.62 0.20
CA ILE A 262 -1.18 9.94 -1.19
C ILE A 262 -1.21 8.65 -2.02
N ALA A 263 -0.20 7.79 -1.88
CA ALA A 263 -0.11 6.52 -2.60
C ALA A 263 -1.29 5.59 -2.29
N GLN A 264 -1.68 5.46 -1.01
CA GLN A 264 -2.83 4.66 -0.61
C GLN A 264 -4.14 5.16 -1.23
N VAL A 265 -4.34 6.49 -1.28
CA VAL A 265 -5.54 7.08 -1.89
C VAL A 265 -5.55 6.87 -3.41
N ILE A 266 -4.43 7.02 -4.11
CA ILE A 266 -4.32 6.71 -5.54
C ILE A 266 -4.73 5.25 -5.82
N VAL A 267 -4.20 4.31 -5.04
CA VAL A 267 -4.55 2.89 -5.19
C VAL A 267 -6.05 2.66 -4.92
N ALA A 268 -6.62 3.30 -3.89
CA ALA A 268 -8.05 3.19 -3.62
C ALA A 268 -8.91 3.68 -4.80
N LEU A 269 -8.57 4.81 -5.41
CA LEU A 269 -9.31 5.33 -6.56
C LEU A 269 -9.22 4.39 -7.77
N THR A 270 -8.03 3.85 -8.04
CA THR A 270 -7.84 2.93 -9.17
C THR A 270 -8.55 1.60 -8.95
N GLU A 271 -8.56 1.04 -7.73
CA GLU A 271 -9.33 -0.16 -7.39
C GLU A 271 -10.84 0.08 -7.52
N LEU A 272 -11.31 1.26 -7.11
CA LEU A 272 -12.71 1.67 -7.24
C LEU A 272 -13.12 2.03 -8.67
N GLY A 273 -12.19 2.21 -9.60
CA GLY A 273 -12.46 2.75 -10.93
C GLY A 273 -12.95 4.19 -10.89
N VAL A 274 -12.60 4.94 -9.85
CA VAL A 274 -12.86 6.37 -9.73
C VAL A 274 -11.78 7.15 -10.47
N SER A 275 -12.18 8.20 -11.20
CA SER A 275 -11.22 9.01 -11.95
C SER A 275 -10.21 9.69 -11.03
N LEU A 276 -8.93 9.65 -11.41
CA LEU A 276 -7.86 10.39 -10.72
C LEU A 276 -8.00 11.93 -10.89
N THR A 277 -8.95 12.36 -11.71
CA THR A 277 -9.37 13.76 -11.86
C THR A 277 -10.75 14.03 -11.26
N ASP A 278 -11.26 13.15 -10.40
CA ASP A 278 -12.51 13.39 -9.67
C ASP A 278 -12.40 14.72 -8.91
N SER A 279 -13.33 15.63 -9.15
CA SER A 279 -13.30 16.99 -8.62
C SER A 279 -13.29 17.05 -7.08
N ARG A 280 -13.70 15.99 -6.42
CA ARG A 280 -13.61 15.86 -4.95
C ARG A 280 -12.17 15.79 -4.46
N LEU A 281 -11.27 15.20 -5.28
CA LEU A 281 -9.88 14.88 -4.95
C LEU A 281 -8.85 15.65 -5.81
N VAL A 282 -9.28 16.74 -6.44
CA VAL A 282 -8.41 17.74 -7.06
C VAL A 282 -8.52 19.04 -6.27
N LYS A 283 -7.47 19.46 -5.56
CA LYS A 283 -7.44 20.63 -4.70
C LYS A 283 -6.44 21.66 -5.23
N GLY A 284 -6.83 22.92 -5.27
CA GLY A 284 -5.97 24.00 -5.77
C GLY A 284 -5.43 23.77 -7.20
N GLY A 285 -6.10 22.91 -7.99
CA GLY A 285 -5.62 22.49 -9.32
C GLY A 285 -4.58 21.36 -9.29
N ASN A 286 -4.25 20.82 -8.12
CA ASN A 286 -3.32 19.72 -7.96
C ASN A 286 -4.06 18.38 -7.94
N THR A 287 -3.60 17.43 -8.75
CA THR A 287 -4.03 16.03 -8.69
C THR A 287 -3.16 15.25 -7.71
N LEU A 288 -3.68 14.11 -7.22
CA LEU A 288 -2.91 13.20 -6.34
C LEU A 288 -1.63 12.71 -7.00
N VAL A 289 -1.68 12.37 -8.29
CA VAL A 289 -0.51 11.87 -9.04
C VAL A 289 0.57 12.94 -9.14
N ARG A 290 0.19 14.19 -9.48
CA ARG A 290 1.13 15.30 -9.51
C ARG A 290 1.75 15.51 -8.13
N ARG A 291 0.95 15.51 -7.08
CA ARG A 291 1.45 15.71 -5.72
C ARG A 291 2.37 14.57 -5.28
N LEU A 292 2.05 13.32 -5.58
CA LEU A 292 2.92 12.18 -5.30
C LEU A 292 4.28 12.31 -5.99
N LEU A 293 4.30 12.74 -7.28
CA LEU A 293 5.53 12.92 -8.03
C LEU A 293 6.43 14.04 -7.48
N GLU A 294 5.92 14.98 -6.69
CA GLU A 294 6.73 16.00 -6.01
C GLU A 294 7.58 15.42 -4.86
N PHE A 295 7.23 14.23 -4.35
CA PHE A 295 8.06 13.48 -3.38
C PHE A 295 9.14 12.65 -4.06
N ARG A 296 9.06 12.47 -5.39
CA ARG A 296 10.01 11.68 -6.14
C ARG A 296 11.30 12.46 -6.38
N THR A 297 12.43 11.81 -6.21
CA THR A 297 13.76 12.37 -6.48
C THR A 297 14.19 12.10 -7.93
N GLU A 298 15.23 12.77 -8.40
CA GLU A 298 15.73 12.65 -9.78
C GLU A 298 16.20 11.22 -10.12
N ASN A 299 16.70 10.48 -9.13
CA ASN A 299 17.14 9.09 -9.30
C ASN A 299 16.00 8.06 -9.18
N GLY A 300 14.76 8.50 -8.94
CA GLY A 300 13.58 7.63 -8.93
C GLY A 300 13.10 7.19 -7.55
N ALA A 301 13.80 7.52 -6.47
CA ALA A 301 13.34 7.26 -5.11
C ALA A 301 12.15 8.15 -4.71
N PHE A 302 11.48 7.79 -3.62
CA PHE A 302 10.52 8.67 -2.95
C PHE A 302 11.00 9.01 -1.55
N ARG A 303 10.58 10.19 -1.09
CA ARG A 303 10.73 10.65 0.29
C ARG A 303 9.44 10.36 1.05
N HIS A 304 9.58 10.09 2.34
CA HIS A 304 8.41 9.98 3.22
C HIS A 304 7.70 11.34 3.39
N ILE A 305 8.46 12.40 3.64
CA ILE A 305 7.99 13.77 3.78
C ILE A 305 8.64 14.67 2.72
N PRO A 306 8.07 15.86 2.38
CA PRO A 306 8.54 16.68 1.26
C PRO A 306 10.05 17.01 1.27
N ASP A 307 10.59 17.35 2.46
CA ASP A 307 12.00 17.73 2.64
C ASP A 307 12.84 16.60 3.29
N GLY A 308 12.33 15.35 3.26
CA GLY A 308 12.97 14.18 3.85
C GLY A 308 14.07 13.59 2.96
N GLU A 309 14.78 12.61 3.53
CA GLU A 309 15.71 11.76 2.77
C GLU A 309 14.92 10.72 1.97
N GLU A 310 15.60 10.08 1.01
CA GLU A 310 15.07 8.94 0.28
C GLU A 310 14.75 7.79 1.23
N ASP A 311 13.58 7.20 1.05
CA ASP A 311 13.07 6.15 1.94
C ASP A 311 12.61 4.93 1.14
N VAL A 312 13.02 3.74 1.58
CA VAL A 312 12.69 2.49 0.88
C VAL A 312 11.19 2.22 0.93
N MET A 313 10.55 2.38 2.10
CA MET A 313 9.11 2.13 2.25
C MET A 313 8.28 3.14 1.43
N ALA A 314 8.66 4.42 1.49
CA ALA A 314 8.02 5.45 0.68
C ALA A 314 8.18 5.16 -0.83
N THR A 315 9.35 4.66 -1.24
CA THR A 315 9.60 4.30 -2.63
C THR A 315 8.81 3.06 -3.06
N GLU A 316 8.70 2.03 -2.23
CA GLU A 316 7.84 0.87 -2.50
C GLU A 316 6.39 1.27 -2.69
N GLN A 317 5.86 2.12 -1.80
CA GLN A 317 4.48 2.58 -1.85
C GLN A 317 4.23 3.56 -3.00
N GLY A 318 5.11 4.53 -3.20
CA GLY A 318 5.07 5.43 -4.34
C GLY A 318 5.11 4.66 -5.66
N PHE A 319 5.99 3.67 -5.76
CA PHE A 319 6.13 2.85 -6.96
C PHE A 319 4.86 2.06 -7.30
N TYR A 320 4.30 1.30 -6.35
CA TYR A 320 3.09 0.55 -6.68
C TYR A 320 1.88 1.47 -6.95
N ALA A 321 1.84 2.69 -6.38
CA ALA A 321 0.83 3.67 -6.76
C ALA A 321 1.02 4.16 -8.21
N LEU A 322 2.27 4.45 -8.65
CA LEU A 322 2.53 4.75 -10.07
C LEU A 322 2.15 3.57 -10.98
N VAL A 323 2.41 2.33 -10.53
CA VAL A 323 1.99 1.12 -11.25
C VAL A 323 0.46 1.05 -11.37
N ALA A 324 -0.27 1.36 -10.29
CA ALA A 324 -1.74 1.38 -10.31
C ALA A 324 -2.28 2.40 -11.32
N VAL A 325 -1.70 3.62 -11.35
CA VAL A 325 -2.02 4.66 -12.34
C VAL A 325 -1.77 4.16 -13.76
N SER A 326 -0.55 3.68 -14.05
CA SER A 326 -0.17 3.19 -15.38
C SER A 326 -1.06 2.05 -15.86
N ARG A 327 -1.45 1.13 -14.96
CA ARG A 327 -2.37 0.03 -15.28
C ARG A 327 -3.78 0.55 -15.62
N ALA A 328 -4.27 1.53 -14.86
CA ALA A 328 -5.57 2.16 -15.12
C ALA A 328 -5.58 2.90 -16.46
N GLU A 329 -4.53 3.66 -16.79
CA GLU A 329 -4.36 4.33 -18.08
C GLU A 329 -4.32 3.37 -19.26
N GLN A 330 -3.73 2.19 -19.08
CA GLN A 330 -3.63 1.15 -20.10
C GLN A 330 -4.89 0.25 -20.17
N GLY A 331 -5.89 0.48 -19.34
CA GLY A 331 -7.09 -0.35 -19.25
C GLY A 331 -6.82 -1.78 -18.81
N LYS A 332 -5.73 -2.01 -18.07
CA LYS A 332 -5.38 -3.30 -17.47
C LYS A 332 -6.17 -3.56 -16.20
N SER A 333 -6.14 -4.79 -15.71
CA SER A 333 -6.67 -5.13 -14.38
C SER A 333 -6.05 -4.27 -13.31
N THR A 334 -6.80 -3.99 -12.23
CA THR A 334 -6.33 -3.18 -11.12
C THR A 334 -5.11 -3.81 -10.44
N LEU A 335 -4.46 -3.05 -9.55
CA LEU A 335 -3.22 -3.49 -8.89
C LEU A 335 -3.38 -4.84 -8.19
N TYR A 336 -4.50 -5.03 -7.49
CA TYR A 336 -4.81 -6.25 -6.72
C TYR A 336 -5.62 -7.31 -7.48
N THR A 337 -5.98 -7.11 -8.74
CA THR A 337 -6.65 -8.14 -9.56
C THR A 337 -5.63 -8.86 -10.44
N MET A 338 -5.35 -10.14 -10.13
CA MET A 338 -4.28 -10.94 -10.74
C MET A 338 -4.79 -12.27 -11.35
N THR A 339 -6.08 -12.32 -11.66
CA THR A 339 -6.73 -13.51 -12.24
C THR A 339 -6.64 -13.59 -13.76
N GLU A 340 -5.99 -12.62 -14.41
CA GLU A 340 -5.82 -12.63 -15.86
C GLU A 340 -4.66 -13.56 -16.25
N THR A 341 -4.97 -14.52 -17.05
CA THR A 341 -4.03 -15.40 -17.76
C THR A 341 -3.68 -14.82 -19.13
#